data_05651ad847858a9a93d4607fa5a5595c
#
_entry.id   05651ad847858a9a93d4607fa5a5595c
#
_cell.length_a   1.000
_cell.length_b   1.000
_cell.length_c   1.000
_cell.angle_alpha   90.00
_cell.angle_beta   90.00
_cell.angle_gamma   90.00
#
_symmetry.space_group_name_H-M   'P 1'
#
loop_
_entity.id
_entity.type
_entity.pdbx_description
1 polymer ?
#
loop_
_entity_poly.entity_id
_entity_poly.type
_entity_poly.pdbx_seq_one_letter_code
_entity_poly.pdbx_strand_id
1 'polypeptide(L)'
;ALFRLNARLTERKISSVVMPAGGCPFSTLRRRKLKLAHTSGLRICQDDAFSAFWSVLEQNLQQRHDRLPVHSLEEIVRLNRLFPEEIKLYRVLDKDETVGGCVMYISGEVAHVQYIASTDRGRDMGALDLLFDCLINQIYTEKRYFDFGVSVEDGGRYLNEGLIFQKEGFGGRAVMYDTYELCLDSVDDD
;
A
#
# COMPACT_ATOMS: atom_id res chain seq x y z
N ALA A 1 -17.78 -21.58 -12.21
CA ALA A 1 -17.14 -22.88 -12.01
C ALA A 1 -17.21 -23.31 -10.55
N LEU A 2 -16.62 -22.55 -9.60
CA LEU A 2 -16.51 -22.92 -8.18
C LEU A 2 -17.85 -23.18 -7.48
N PHE A 3 -18.88 -22.38 -7.76
CA PHE A 3 -20.23 -22.59 -7.23
C PHE A 3 -20.81 -23.96 -7.62
N ARG A 4 -20.59 -24.40 -8.88
CA ARG A 4 -21.08 -25.71 -9.36
C ARG A 4 -20.38 -26.90 -8.74
N LEU A 5 -19.18 -26.68 -8.19
CA LEU A 5 -18.36 -27.69 -7.51
C LEU A 5 -18.56 -27.63 -5.98
N ASN A 6 -19.54 -26.89 -5.50
CA ASN A 6 -19.79 -26.68 -4.06
C ASN A 6 -18.56 -26.22 -3.28
N ALA A 7 -17.66 -25.47 -3.93
CA ALA A 7 -16.49 -24.92 -3.25
C ALA A 7 -16.92 -23.93 -2.17
N ARG A 8 -16.29 -24.03 -1.00
CA ARG A 8 -16.58 -23.20 0.17
C ARG A 8 -15.73 -21.94 0.15
N LEU A 9 -16.34 -20.76 0.21
CA LEU A 9 -15.62 -19.50 0.44
C LEU A 9 -15.03 -19.50 1.86
N THR A 10 -13.71 -19.42 1.98
CA THR A 10 -12.99 -19.48 3.27
C THR A 10 -12.44 -18.13 3.69
N GLU A 11 -12.06 -17.27 2.74
CA GLU A 11 -11.55 -15.95 3.03
C GLU A 11 -11.97 -14.97 1.93
N ARG A 12 -12.24 -13.73 2.32
CA ARG A 12 -12.45 -12.60 1.39
C ARG A 12 -11.54 -11.44 1.77
N LYS A 13 -10.60 -11.10 0.91
CA LYS A 13 -9.76 -9.91 1.05
C LYS A 13 -10.34 -8.77 0.21
N ILE A 14 -10.29 -7.54 0.75
CA ILE A 14 -10.70 -6.34 0.04
C ILE A 14 -9.48 -5.43 -0.07
N SER A 15 -8.95 -5.29 -1.28
CA SER A 15 -7.89 -4.33 -1.60
C SER A 15 -8.47 -3.05 -2.18
N SER A 16 -7.74 -1.96 -2.03
CA SER A 16 -8.09 -0.66 -2.63
C SER A 16 -7.17 -0.38 -3.80
N VAL A 17 -7.73 -0.39 -5.01
CA VAL A 17 -6.99 -0.29 -6.27
C VAL A 17 -7.38 0.96 -7.04
N VAL A 18 -6.41 1.65 -7.60
CA VAL A 18 -6.57 2.76 -8.54
C VAL A 18 -6.20 2.27 -9.94
N MET A 19 -6.90 2.74 -10.96
CA MET A 19 -6.52 2.61 -12.37
C MET A 19 -5.99 3.96 -12.86
N PRO A 20 -4.67 4.19 -12.91
CA PRO A 20 -4.10 5.52 -13.18
C PRO A 20 -4.56 6.10 -14.53
N ALA A 21 -4.61 5.30 -15.59
CA ALA A 21 -5.03 5.75 -16.92
C ALA A 21 -6.47 6.32 -16.98
N GLY A 22 -7.33 5.99 -16.01
CA GLY A 22 -8.70 6.49 -15.93
C GLY A 22 -8.84 7.87 -15.26
N GLY A 23 -7.72 8.46 -14.81
CA GLY A 23 -7.71 9.62 -13.94
C GLY A 23 -8.13 9.24 -12.51
N CYS A 24 -7.44 9.75 -11.52
CA CYS A 24 -7.71 9.45 -10.12
C CYS A 24 -8.11 10.72 -9.37
N PRO A 25 -9.41 11.01 -9.23
CA PRO A 25 -9.84 12.18 -8.49
C PRO A 25 -9.66 11.95 -6.99
N PHE A 26 -8.63 12.53 -6.40
CA PHE A 26 -8.48 12.59 -4.96
C PHE A 26 -9.69 13.28 -4.31
N SER A 27 -10.09 12.80 -3.15
CA SER A 27 -11.15 13.42 -2.35
C SER A 27 -10.81 14.87 -2.02
N THR A 28 -11.82 15.67 -1.67
CA THR A 28 -11.63 17.07 -1.29
C THR A 28 -10.63 17.23 -0.14
N LEU A 29 -10.65 16.31 0.84
CA LEU A 29 -9.71 16.29 1.95
C LEU A 29 -8.27 16.11 1.45
N ARG A 30 -8.02 15.12 0.59
CA ARG A 30 -6.69 14.83 0.03
C ARG A 30 -6.18 15.98 -0.83
N ARG A 31 -7.04 16.57 -1.66
CA ARG A 31 -6.69 17.77 -2.45
C ARG A 31 -6.29 18.97 -1.60
N ARG A 32 -6.94 19.19 -0.44
CA ARG A 32 -6.55 20.24 0.50
C ARG A 32 -5.18 19.95 1.13
N LYS A 33 -4.96 18.72 1.57
CA LYS A 33 -3.66 18.29 2.12
C LYS A 33 -2.55 18.36 1.08
N LEU A 34 -2.80 17.98 -0.15
CA LEU A 34 -1.85 18.10 -1.25
C LEU A 34 -1.46 19.57 -1.51
N LYS A 35 -2.40 20.50 -1.52
CA LYS A 35 -2.09 21.94 -1.64
C LYS A 35 -1.18 22.43 -0.50
N LEU A 36 -1.44 21.99 0.72
CA LEU A 36 -0.58 22.29 1.87
C LEU A 36 0.83 21.71 1.66
N ALA A 37 0.93 20.46 1.25
CA ALA A 37 2.20 19.77 1.05
C ALA A 37 3.08 20.48 0.00
N HIS A 38 2.51 20.98 -1.09
CA HIS A 38 3.25 21.74 -2.11
C HIS A 38 3.87 23.05 -1.57
N THR A 39 3.31 23.64 -0.51
CA THR A 39 3.84 24.85 0.12
C THR A 39 4.73 24.56 1.33
N SER A 40 4.84 23.32 1.75
CA SER A 40 5.54 22.93 2.98
C SER A 40 7.03 22.66 2.79
N GLY A 41 7.56 22.77 1.55
CA GLY A 41 8.97 22.51 1.26
C GLY A 41 9.39 21.02 1.31
N LEU A 42 8.40 20.12 1.33
CA LEU A 42 8.65 18.68 1.30
C LEU A 42 9.28 18.24 -0.03
N ARG A 43 10.19 17.26 0.04
CA ARG A 43 10.82 16.64 -1.12
C ARG A 43 10.59 15.14 -1.13
N ILE A 44 10.32 14.57 -2.31
CA ILE A 44 10.26 13.12 -2.51
C ILE A 44 11.60 12.68 -3.06
N CYS A 45 12.15 11.58 -2.53
CA CYS A 45 13.30 10.89 -3.08
C CYS A 45 13.03 9.40 -3.20
N GLN A 46 13.56 8.81 -4.27
CA GLN A 46 13.72 7.37 -4.40
C GLN A 46 15.18 7.06 -4.09
N ASP A 47 15.42 6.25 -3.07
CA ASP A 47 16.78 5.86 -2.64
C ASP A 47 16.74 4.53 -1.86
N ASP A 48 17.90 4.13 -1.32
CA ASP A 48 18.06 2.89 -0.57
C ASP A 48 18.24 3.12 0.93
N ALA A 49 17.84 4.28 1.45
CA ALA A 49 17.96 4.60 2.87
C ALA A 49 16.85 3.92 3.70
N PHE A 50 16.72 2.60 3.54
CA PHE A 50 15.71 1.80 4.23
C PHE A 50 15.72 1.97 5.75
N SER A 51 16.88 2.09 6.38
CA SER A 51 16.98 2.26 7.83
C SER A 51 16.24 3.51 8.32
N ALA A 52 16.34 4.62 7.60
CA ALA A 52 15.67 5.87 7.96
C ALA A 52 14.13 5.74 7.85
N PHE A 53 13.64 5.06 6.81
CA PHE A 53 12.22 4.79 6.67
C PHE A 53 11.73 3.74 7.66
N TRP A 54 12.52 2.68 7.90
CA TRP A 54 12.15 1.59 8.80
C TRP A 54 11.91 2.08 10.22
N SER A 55 12.71 3.00 10.71
CA SER A 55 12.50 3.65 12.02
C SER A 55 11.12 4.33 12.11
N VAL A 56 10.69 5.01 11.05
CA VAL A 56 9.36 5.62 10.99
C VAL A 56 8.26 4.55 10.93
N LEU A 57 8.47 3.47 10.17
CA LEU A 57 7.53 2.37 10.02
C LEU A 57 7.32 1.62 11.34
N GLU A 58 8.41 1.22 12.00
CA GLU A 58 8.38 0.52 13.28
C GLU A 58 7.69 1.35 14.36
N GLN A 59 8.04 2.64 14.47
CA GLN A 59 7.37 3.55 15.40
C GLN A 59 5.86 3.65 15.14
N ASN A 60 5.44 3.75 13.88
CA ASN A 60 4.02 3.80 13.52
C ASN A 60 3.29 2.51 13.88
N LEU A 61 3.87 1.36 13.57
CA LEU A 61 3.26 0.07 13.84
C LEU A 61 3.17 -0.21 15.34
N GLN A 62 4.24 0.10 16.10
CA GLN A 62 4.27 -0.08 17.55
C GLN A 62 3.23 0.81 18.24
N GLN A 63 3.17 2.09 17.88
CA GLN A 63 2.25 3.05 18.53
C GLN A 63 0.77 2.78 18.23
N ARG A 64 0.46 2.24 17.05
CA ARG A 64 -0.94 2.12 16.58
C ARG A 64 -1.50 0.72 16.66
N HIS A 65 -0.66 -0.29 16.58
CA HIS A 65 -1.09 -1.67 16.40
C HIS A 65 -0.39 -2.65 17.34
N ASP A 66 0.59 -2.18 18.12
CA ASP A 66 1.47 -3.03 18.95
C ASP A 66 2.07 -4.21 18.13
N ARG A 67 2.53 -3.89 16.92
CA ARG A 67 3.07 -4.86 15.94
C ARG A 67 4.39 -4.37 15.38
N LEU A 68 5.15 -5.30 14.81
CA LEU A 68 6.34 -5.04 14.00
C LEU A 68 6.04 -5.28 12.52
N PRO A 69 6.87 -4.73 11.60
CA PRO A 69 6.80 -5.09 10.18
C PRO A 69 6.95 -6.60 9.99
N VAL A 70 6.31 -7.15 8.96
CA VAL A 70 6.42 -8.58 8.61
C VAL A 70 7.85 -8.96 8.23
N HIS A 71 8.55 -8.07 7.51
CA HIS A 71 9.97 -8.23 7.20
C HIS A 71 10.82 -7.44 8.20
N SER A 72 11.99 -7.95 8.53
CA SER A 72 13.04 -7.17 9.21
C SER A 72 13.68 -6.17 8.23
N LEU A 73 14.41 -5.19 8.78
CA LEU A 73 15.20 -4.27 7.96
C LEU A 73 16.23 -5.01 7.08
N GLU A 74 16.86 -6.04 7.61
CA GLU A 74 17.83 -6.84 6.87
C GLU A 74 17.20 -7.60 5.71
N GLU A 75 16.01 -8.16 5.92
CA GLU A 75 15.26 -8.88 4.89
C GLU A 75 14.84 -7.95 3.75
N ILE A 76 14.28 -6.77 4.05
CA ILE A 76 13.84 -5.86 2.98
C ILE A 76 15.02 -5.28 2.20
N VAL A 77 16.14 -4.99 2.84
CA VAL A 77 17.38 -4.55 2.17
C VAL A 77 17.93 -5.67 1.28
N ARG A 78 17.90 -6.92 1.76
CA ARG A 78 18.30 -8.07 0.94
C ARG A 78 17.39 -8.25 -0.27
N LEU A 79 16.08 -8.15 -0.08
CA LEU A 79 15.09 -8.25 -1.16
C LEU A 79 15.29 -7.14 -2.21
N ASN A 80 15.48 -5.90 -1.78
CA ASN A 80 15.77 -4.80 -2.70
C ASN A 80 17.05 -5.04 -3.52
N ARG A 81 18.12 -5.57 -2.92
CA ARG A 81 19.36 -5.91 -3.63
C ARG A 81 19.16 -7.01 -4.67
N LEU A 82 18.29 -7.98 -4.39
CA LEU A 82 17.98 -9.08 -5.32
C LEU A 82 17.05 -8.65 -6.45
N PHE A 83 16.15 -7.70 -6.17
CA PHE A 83 15.10 -7.23 -7.05
C PHE A 83 15.03 -5.69 -7.08
N PRO A 84 16.09 -5.01 -7.55
CA PRO A 84 16.19 -3.55 -7.45
C PRO A 84 15.19 -2.81 -8.33
N GLU A 85 14.69 -3.44 -9.39
CA GLU A 85 13.67 -2.84 -10.26
C GLU A 85 12.25 -3.07 -9.74
N GLU A 86 12.03 -4.13 -8.97
CA GLU A 86 10.73 -4.54 -8.45
C GLU A 86 10.46 -4.01 -7.04
N ILE A 87 11.49 -3.74 -6.25
CA ILE A 87 11.34 -3.25 -4.86
C ILE A 87 11.99 -1.88 -4.76
N LYS A 88 11.16 -0.86 -4.53
CA LYS A 88 11.61 0.53 -4.49
C LYS A 88 11.15 1.23 -3.22
N LEU A 89 12.05 1.99 -2.62
CA LEU A 89 11.75 2.87 -1.49
C LEU A 89 11.55 4.29 -1.99
N TYR A 90 10.43 4.90 -1.59
CA TYR A 90 10.18 6.32 -1.75
C TYR A 90 10.03 6.97 -0.38
N ARG A 91 10.84 7.98 -0.12
CA ARG A 91 10.79 8.76 1.12
C ARG A 91 10.32 10.17 0.87
N VAL A 92 9.61 10.72 1.83
CA VAL A 92 9.29 12.15 1.89
C VAL A 92 10.16 12.79 2.95
N LEU A 93 10.90 13.79 2.54
CA LEU A 93 11.83 14.52 3.40
C LEU A 93 11.30 15.91 3.71
N ASP A 94 11.39 16.30 4.98
CA ASP A 94 11.35 17.70 5.42
C ASP A 94 12.78 18.09 5.75
N LYS A 95 13.39 18.94 4.91
CA LYS A 95 14.85 19.13 4.87
C LYS A 95 15.54 17.79 4.63
N ASP A 96 16.24 17.26 5.65
CA ASP A 96 16.98 15.99 5.58
C ASP A 96 16.34 14.89 6.44
N GLU A 97 15.25 15.19 7.14
CA GLU A 97 14.51 14.24 7.97
C GLU A 97 13.47 13.46 7.16
N THR A 98 13.42 12.14 7.34
CA THR A 98 12.34 11.30 6.79
C THR A 98 11.07 11.52 7.59
N VAL A 99 10.06 12.15 6.98
CA VAL A 99 8.76 12.40 7.61
C VAL A 99 7.65 11.48 7.11
N GLY A 100 7.93 10.69 6.09
CA GLY A 100 7.03 9.67 5.56
C GLY A 100 7.64 8.92 4.39
N GLY A 101 6.93 7.92 3.89
CA GLY A 101 7.40 7.14 2.75
C GLY A 101 6.58 5.89 2.52
N CYS A 102 6.98 5.13 1.52
CA CYS A 102 6.45 3.81 1.22
C CYS A 102 7.50 2.92 0.56
N VAL A 103 7.34 1.62 0.74
CA VAL A 103 8.02 0.60 -0.07
C VAL A 103 7.03 0.08 -1.09
N MET A 104 7.43 0.10 -2.34
CA MET A 104 6.65 -0.38 -3.48
C MET A 104 7.16 -1.73 -3.95
N TYR A 105 6.24 -2.64 -4.27
CA TYR A 105 6.50 -3.87 -5.01
C TYR A 105 5.93 -3.71 -6.42
N ILE A 106 6.79 -3.83 -7.42
CA ILE A 106 6.46 -3.53 -8.82
C ILE A 106 6.45 -4.83 -9.62
N SER A 107 5.39 -5.06 -10.34
CA SER A 107 5.27 -6.11 -11.36
C SER A 107 4.96 -5.52 -12.73
N GLY A 108 4.78 -6.35 -13.76
CA GLY A 108 4.43 -5.88 -15.11
C GLY A 108 3.27 -4.89 -15.12
N GLU A 109 2.16 -5.26 -14.51
CA GLU A 109 0.90 -4.51 -14.55
C GLU A 109 0.58 -3.73 -13.27
N VAL A 110 1.24 -4.04 -12.15
CA VAL A 110 0.86 -3.54 -10.82
C VAL A 110 1.99 -2.83 -10.13
N ALA A 111 1.70 -1.66 -9.55
CA ALA A 111 2.51 -1.00 -8.53
C ALA A 111 1.80 -1.18 -7.17
N HIS A 112 2.35 -2.03 -6.30
CA HIS A 112 1.75 -2.37 -5.00
C HIS A 112 2.46 -1.66 -3.86
N VAL A 113 1.70 -1.03 -2.97
CA VAL A 113 2.19 -0.39 -1.74
C VAL A 113 2.34 -1.46 -0.65
N GLN A 114 3.55 -1.96 -0.46
CA GLN A 114 3.84 -2.99 0.55
C GLN A 114 3.89 -2.42 1.96
N TYR A 115 4.56 -1.29 2.14
CA TYR A 115 4.65 -0.58 3.41
C TYR A 115 4.40 0.90 3.23
N ILE A 116 3.72 1.51 4.19
CA ILE A 116 3.44 2.94 4.24
C ILE A 116 3.58 3.43 5.68
N ALA A 117 4.26 4.52 5.88
CA ALA A 117 4.37 5.16 7.18
C ALA A 117 4.56 6.67 7.05
N SER A 118 4.18 7.40 8.09
CA SER A 118 4.41 8.83 8.21
C SER A 118 4.48 9.24 9.67
N THR A 119 5.40 10.11 10.01
CA THR A 119 5.44 10.76 11.32
C THR A 119 4.22 11.66 11.53
N ASP A 120 3.95 12.08 12.77
CA ASP A 120 2.89 13.05 13.05
C ASP A 120 3.12 14.35 12.25
N ARG A 121 4.35 14.85 12.25
CA ARG A 121 4.75 16.00 11.45
C ARG A 121 4.50 15.80 9.96
N GLY A 122 4.87 14.65 9.40
CA GLY A 122 4.58 14.33 8.00
C GLY A 122 3.08 14.29 7.68
N ARG A 123 2.25 13.78 8.61
CA ARG A 123 0.79 13.80 8.48
C ARG A 123 0.23 15.21 8.45
N ASP A 124 0.73 16.08 9.32
CA ASP A 124 0.30 17.47 9.39
C ASP A 124 0.66 18.25 8.13
N MET A 125 1.83 17.98 7.58
CA MET A 125 2.33 18.60 6.34
C MET A 125 1.76 17.98 5.05
N GLY A 126 1.02 16.87 5.11
CA GLY A 126 0.47 16.18 3.93
C GLY A 126 1.50 15.35 3.16
N ALA A 127 2.50 14.78 3.84
CA ALA A 127 3.59 14.04 3.20
C ALA A 127 3.11 12.90 2.32
N LEU A 128 2.17 12.07 2.81
CA LEU A 128 1.63 10.96 2.02
C LEU A 128 0.71 11.45 0.88
N ASP A 129 0.06 12.59 1.02
CA ASP A 129 -0.75 13.19 -0.05
C ASP A 129 0.14 13.60 -1.21
N LEU A 130 1.29 14.23 -0.93
CA LEU A 130 2.30 14.57 -1.93
C LEU A 130 2.91 13.33 -2.58
N LEU A 131 3.27 12.34 -1.76
CA LEU A 131 3.87 11.10 -2.23
C LEU A 131 2.96 10.36 -3.20
N PHE A 132 1.70 10.10 -2.83
CA PHE A 132 0.79 9.34 -3.68
C PHE A 132 0.32 10.12 -4.91
N ASP A 133 0.27 11.44 -4.85
CA ASP A 133 0.07 12.24 -6.07
C ASP A 133 1.22 12.02 -7.07
N CYS A 134 2.45 12.07 -6.61
CA CYS A 134 3.62 11.81 -7.44
C CYS A 134 3.63 10.36 -7.99
N LEU A 135 3.40 9.37 -7.13
CA LEU A 135 3.46 7.97 -7.53
C LEU A 135 2.36 7.59 -8.53
N ILE A 136 1.11 8.01 -8.29
CA ILE A 136 -0.05 7.64 -9.11
C ILE A 136 -0.08 8.44 -10.40
N ASN A 137 0.16 9.76 -10.32
CA ASN A 137 -0.11 10.69 -11.42
C ASN A 137 1.14 11.06 -12.23
N GLN A 138 2.35 10.63 -11.82
CA GLN A 138 3.60 10.96 -12.51
C GLN A 138 4.47 9.73 -12.77
N ILE A 139 4.72 8.87 -11.74
CA ILE A 139 5.70 7.77 -11.84
C ILE A 139 5.08 6.49 -12.42
N TYR A 140 3.91 6.08 -11.91
CA TYR A 140 3.27 4.80 -12.26
C TYR A 140 2.06 4.96 -13.16
N THR A 141 2.01 5.99 -13.98
CA THR A 141 0.91 6.29 -14.91
C THR A 141 0.64 5.18 -15.92
N GLU A 142 1.68 4.46 -16.34
CA GLU A 142 1.61 3.36 -17.30
C GLU A 142 1.23 2.01 -16.68
N LYS A 143 1.18 1.93 -15.34
CA LYS A 143 0.71 0.73 -14.67
C LYS A 143 -0.80 0.62 -14.80
N ARG A 144 -1.26 -0.59 -15.07
CA ARG A 144 -2.71 -0.86 -15.13
C ARG A 144 -3.38 -0.66 -13.79
N TYR A 145 -2.68 -1.02 -12.70
CA TYR A 145 -3.18 -0.96 -11.35
C TYR A 145 -2.15 -0.37 -10.39
N PHE A 146 -2.60 0.58 -9.56
CA PHE A 146 -1.90 1.02 -8.38
C PHE A 146 -2.66 0.48 -7.16
N ASP A 147 -2.06 -0.46 -6.45
CA ASP A 147 -2.71 -1.22 -5.38
C ASP A 147 -2.22 -0.79 -4.00
N PHE A 148 -3.12 -0.27 -3.19
CA PHE A 148 -2.85 0.09 -1.80
C PHE A 148 -2.88 -1.11 -0.83
N GLY A 149 -3.14 -2.31 -1.33
CA GLY A 149 -3.27 -3.51 -0.51
C GLY A 149 -4.58 -3.59 0.28
N VAL A 150 -4.67 -4.66 1.07
CA VAL A 150 -5.91 -5.03 1.77
C VAL A 150 -6.25 -4.09 2.93
N SER A 151 -7.55 -4.01 3.24
CA SER A 151 -8.10 -3.23 4.35
C SER A 151 -9.02 -4.08 5.23
N VAL A 152 -8.77 -5.38 5.28
CA VAL A 152 -9.52 -6.32 6.12
C VAL A 152 -8.56 -7.06 7.05
N GLU A 153 -9.12 -7.49 8.18
CA GLU A 153 -8.46 -8.26 9.24
C GLU A 153 -9.26 -9.54 9.52
N ASP A 154 -8.73 -10.43 10.35
CA ASP A 154 -9.38 -11.69 10.77
C ASP A 154 -9.97 -12.50 9.58
N GLY A 155 -9.12 -12.80 8.58
CA GLY A 155 -9.55 -13.59 7.42
C GLY A 155 -10.66 -12.94 6.58
N GLY A 156 -10.79 -11.62 6.62
CA GLY A 156 -11.81 -10.88 5.89
C GLY A 156 -13.11 -10.64 6.66
N ARG A 157 -13.15 -10.98 7.94
CA ARG A 157 -14.35 -10.80 8.79
C ARG A 157 -14.48 -9.40 9.36
N TYR A 158 -13.37 -8.68 9.46
CA TYR A 158 -13.35 -7.31 9.98
C TYR A 158 -12.84 -6.35 8.91
N LEU A 159 -13.64 -5.33 8.58
CA LEU A 159 -13.24 -4.24 7.70
C LEU A 159 -12.64 -3.11 8.52
N ASN A 160 -11.38 -2.76 8.24
CA ASN A 160 -10.76 -1.57 8.81
C ASN A 160 -11.24 -0.32 8.07
N GLU A 161 -12.34 0.26 8.56
CA GLU A 161 -13.02 1.41 7.92
C GLU A 161 -12.12 2.64 7.81
N GLY A 162 -11.26 2.89 8.80
CA GLY A 162 -10.31 4.00 8.76
C GLY A 162 -9.28 3.84 7.64
N LEU A 163 -8.79 2.62 7.45
CA LEU A 163 -7.81 2.31 6.43
C LEU A 163 -8.42 2.36 5.02
N ILE A 164 -9.61 1.79 4.82
CA ILE A 164 -10.27 1.85 3.51
C ILE A 164 -10.66 3.29 3.15
N PHE A 165 -11.20 4.07 4.10
CA PHE A 165 -11.51 5.49 3.90
C PHE A 165 -10.28 6.30 3.48
N GLN A 166 -9.11 6.00 4.09
CA GLN A 166 -7.86 6.65 3.70
C GLN A 166 -7.50 6.33 2.24
N LYS A 167 -7.56 5.07 1.84
CA LYS A 167 -7.20 4.60 0.50
C LYS A 167 -8.20 5.07 -0.57
N GLU A 168 -9.49 5.06 -0.26
CA GLU A 168 -10.53 5.62 -1.14
C GLU A 168 -10.36 7.12 -1.35
N GLY A 169 -9.85 7.82 -0.34
CA GLY A 169 -9.51 9.23 -0.44
C GLY A 169 -8.50 9.53 -1.56
N PHE A 170 -7.62 8.60 -1.88
CA PHE A 170 -6.67 8.65 -3.00
C PHE A 170 -7.25 8.08 -4.30
N GLY A 171 -8.56 7.84 -4.37
CA GLY A 171 -9.24 7.33 -5.54
C GLY A 171 -9.30 5.79 -5.62
N GLY A 172 -8.81 5.08 -4.62
CA GLY A 172 -8.90 3.63 -4.53
C GLY A 172 -10.36 3.15 -4.61
N ARG A 173 -10.56 2.01 -5.25
CA ARG A 173 -11.83 1.29 -5.29
C ARG A 173 -11.61 -0.13 -4.87
N ALA A 174 -12.63 -0.70 -4.22
CA ALA A 174 -12.56 -2.05 -3.68
C ALA A 174 -12.44 -3.10 -4.79
N VAL A 175 -11.45 -3.95 -4.66
CA VAL A 175 -11.29 -5.18 -5.44
C VAL A 175 -11.26 -6.35 -4.45
N MET A 176 -12.11 -7.33 -4.70
CA MET A 176 -12.23 -8.51 -3.83
C MET A 176 -11.37 -9.66 -4.33
N TYR A 177 -10.64 -10.28 -3.40
CA TYR A 177 -9.89 -11.51 -3.61
C TYR A 177 -10.48 -12.59 -2.73
N ASP A 178 -11.15 -13.56 -3.34
CA ASP A 178 -11.82 -14.65 -2.64
C ASP A 178 -10.95 -15.91 -2.68
N THR A 179 -10.80 -16.54 -1.53
CA THR A 179 -10.18 -17.87 -1.38
C THR A 179 -11.27 -18.89 -1.21
N TYR A 180 -11.26 -19.91 -2.07
CA TYR A 180 -12.19 -21.02 -2.03
C TYR A 180 -11.46 -22.31 -1.71
N GLU A 181 -12.07 -23.11 -0.88
CA GLU A 181 -11.66 -24.49 -0.58
C GLU A 181 -12.57 -25.46 -1.32
N LEU A 182 -11.99 -26.40 -2.04
CA LEU A 182 -12.68 -27.48 -2.70
C LEU A 182 -12.18 -28.81 -2.12
N CYS A 183 -13.08 -29.59 -1.52
CA CYS A 183 -12.77 -30.96 -1.15
C CYS A 183 -12.82 -31.82 -2.43
N LEU A 184 -11.72 -32.44 -2.75
CA LEU A 184 -11.67 -33.49 -3.78
C LEU A 184 -12.00 -34.77 -3.06
N ASP A 185 -13.25 -35.22 -3.18
CA ASP A 185 -13.60 -36.59 -2.78
C ASP A 185 -12.72 -37.54 -3.56
N SER A 186 -12.15 -38.54 -2.89
CA SER A 186 -11.42 -39.61 -3.58
C SER A 186 -12.36 -40.16 -4.65
N VAL A 187 -11.94 -40.07 -5.90
CA VAL A 187 -12.62 -40.79 -6.98
C VAL A 187 -12.42 -42.27 -6.59
N ASP A 188 -13.46 -42.88 -6.05
CA ASP A 188 -13.47 -44.33 -5.95
C ASP A 188 -13.39 -44.83 -7.38
N ASP A 189 -12.24 -45.44 -7.71
CA ASP A 189 -12.04 -46.19 -8.95
C ASP A 189 -12.99 -47.40 -8.92
N ASP A 190 -14.18 -47.27 -9.53
CA ASP A 190 -15.03 -48.36 -9.95
C ASP A 190 -14.66 -48.83 -11.36
#